data_11e201ea758f848c18fee96709168441
#
_entry.id   11e201ea758f848c18fee96709168441
#
_cell.length_a   1.000
_cell.length_b   1.000
_cell.length_c   1.000
_cell.angle_alpha   90.00
_cell.angle_beta   90.00
_cell.angle_gamma   90.00
#
_symmetry.space_group_name_H-M   'P 1'
#
loop_
_entity.id
_entity.type
_entity.pdbx_description
1 polymer ?
#
loop_
_entity_poly.entity_id
_entity_poly.type
_entity_poly.pdbx_seq_one_letter_code
_entity_poly.pdbx_strand_id
1 'polypeptide(L)'
;MSNYWLGLDCGGSWLKAGLYDGAGREVAVQRLPLHALSPQPGWVERDMTELWQQCASVISKLLAHTGVNGSQIRGLGISAQGKGLFLLDKSDRPLGKAILSSDRRAMEIVQRWQKEAVPQKLYPLTRQTLWTGHPVSLLRWVKENEPQRYAQIGSVMMTHDYLRWCLTGVKGCEESNISESNLYNMATGQYDPRLTEWLGISEIDSTLPPVVGSAEICGEITAQAAAITGLAAGTPVVGGLFDVVSTALCAGIEDESTLNAVMGTWAVTSGIAHGLRDHEAHPYVYGRYVNDGQYIVHEASPTSSGNLEWFTAQWGDLSFDEINQAVASLPKAGSDLFFLPFLYGSNAGLEMTCGFYGMQALHTRAHLLQAIYEGVVFSHMTHLNRMRERFTDVCALRVTGGPAHSDVWMQMLADVSGLRIELPQVEETGCFGAALAARVGTGVYRDFREAQRDLQHPVCTLLPDMTAHALYQRKYRQYQDLIEALQGYHARIKEHAL
;
A
#
# COMPACT_ATOMS: atom_id res chain seq x y z
N MET A 1 0.51 -36.96 0.40
CA MET A 1 -0.15 -35.94 1.21
C MET A 1 -0.13 -34.63 0.44
N SER A 2 -1.20 -33.90 0.39
CA SER A 2 -1.22 -32.61 -0.31
C SER A 2 -0.37 -31.58 0.45
N ASN A 3 0.39 -30.79 -0.27
CA ASN A 3 1.24 -29.73 0.29
C ASN A 3 0.54 -28.39 0.06
N TYR A 4 0.64 -27.49 1.06
CA TYR A 4 0.04 -26.17 1.02
C TYR A 4 1.03 -25.08 1.42
N TRP A 5 0.80 -23.87 0.99
CA TRP A 5 1.51 -22.67 1.38
C TRP A 5 0.51 -21.66 1.97
N LEU A 6 0.93 -20.96 2.99
CA LEU A 6 0.11 -19.99 3.70
C LEU A 6 0.67 -18.59 3.46
N GLY A 7 -0.21 -17.68 3.05
CA GLY A 7 0.08 -16.26 2.94
C GLY A 7 -0.75 -15.47 3.95
N LEU A 8 -0.11 -14.62 4.72
CA LEU A 8 -0.75 -13.64 5.58
C LEU A 8 -0.73 -12.28 4.89
N ASP A 9 -1.79 -11.49 5.09
CA ASP A 9 -1.86 -10.10 4.67
C ASP A 9 -2.36 -9.22 5.81
N CYS A 10 -1.49 -8.35 6.31
CA CYS A 10 -1.79 -7.44 7.42
C CYS A 10 -1.90 -6.00 6.92
N GLY A 11 -3.08 -5.63 6.47
CA GLY A 11 -3.38 -4.26 6.05
C GLY A 11 -3.74 -3.32 7.20
N GLY A 12 -4.26 -2.14 6.85
CA GLY A 12 -4.72 -1.15 7.83
C GLY A 12 -5.95 -1.57 8.61
N SER A 13 -6.93 -2.20 7.96
CA SER A 13 -8.25 -2.53 8.50
C SER A 13 -8.53 -4.03 8.64
N TRP A 14 -7.80 -4.87 7.95
CA TRP A 14 -8.00 -6.31 7.92
C TRP A 14 -6.70 -7.08 8.03
N LEU A 15 -6.76 -8.18 8.78
CA LEU A 15 -5.77 -9.23 8.77
C LEU A 15 -6.38 -10.46 8.11
N LYS A 16 -5.70 -10.98 7.10
CA LYS A 16 -6.17 -12.10 6.28
C LYS A 16 -5.14 -13.22 6.28
N ALA A 17 -5.63 -14.45 6.17
CA ALA A 17 -4.81 -15.63 5.97
C ALA A 17 -5.39 -16.41 4.79
N GLY A 18 -4.57 -16.65 3.77
CA GLY A 18 -4.92 -17.42 2.57
C GLY A 18 -4.15 -18.73 2.51
N LEU A 19 -4.82 -19.80 2.14
CA LEU A 19 -4.26 -21.13 1.94
C LEU A 19 -4.25 -21.48 0.46
N TYR A 20 -3.09 -21.91 -0.04
CA TYR A 20 -2.86 -22.22 -1.45
C TYR A 20 -2.33 -23.63 -1.62
N ASP A 21 -2.86 -24.36 -2.60
CA ASP A 21 -2.45 -25.74 -2.91
C ASP A 21 -1.12 -25.82 -3.68
N GLY A 22 -0.66 -27.02 -3.98
CA GLY A 22 0.56 -27.27 -4.73
C GLY A 22 0.57 -26.67 -6.14
N ALA A 23 -0.58 -26.43 -6.74
CA ALA A 23 -0.74 -25.75 -8.02
C ALA A 23 -0.86 -24.21 -7.89
N GLY A 24 -0.82 -23.66 -6.67
CA GLY A 24 -0.97 -22.23 -6.41
C GLY A 24 -2.42 -21.74 -6.41
N ARG A 25 -3.40 -22.65 -6.44
CA ARG A 25 -4.81 -22.27 -6.41
C ARG A 25 -5.23 -21.97 -4.97
N GLU A 26 -6.02 -20.92 -4.80
CA GLU A 26 -6.63 -20.59 -3.52
C GLU A 26 -7.58 -21.70 -3.06
N VAL A 27 -7.38 -22.17 -1.84
CA VAL A 27 -8.23 -23.17 -1.17
C VAL A 27 -9.27 -22.48 -0.29
N ALA A 28 -8.82 -21.51 0.49
CA ALA A 28 -9.66 -20.69 1.36
C ALA A 28 -8.93 -19.45 1.85
N VAL A 29 -9.71 -18.43 2.21
CA VAL A 29 -9.23 -17.24 2.92
C VAL A 29 -10.06 -17.03 4.18
N GLN A 30 -9.40 -16.67 5.27
CA GLN A 30 -10.02 -16.18 6.50
C GLN A 30 -9.57 -14.76 6.77
N ARG A 31 -10.46 -13.95 7.33
CA ARG A 31 -10.18 -12.55 7.65
C ARG A 31 -10.70 -12.14 9.02
N LEU A 32 -9.99 -11.26 9.68
CA LEU A 32 -10.38 -10.62 10.93
C LEU A 32 -10.22 -9.10 10.80
N PRO A 33 -11.16 -8.31 11.33
CA PRO A 33 -11.00 -6.87 11.37
C PRO A 33 -9.88 -6.49 12.33
N LEU A 34 -9.13 -5.45 11.96
CA LEU A 34 -8.11 -4.83 12.80
C LEU A 34 -8.60 -3.47 13.27
N HIS A 35 -8.44 -3.22 14.56
CA HIS A 35 -8.78 -1.94 15.15
C HIS A 35 -7.55 -1.08 15.36
N ALA A 36 -7.58 0.15 14.85
CA ALA A 36 -6.61 1.18 15.17
C ALA A 36 -7.14 2.02 16.35
N LEU A 37 -6.22 2.44 17.21
CA LEU A 37 -6.50 3.31 18.33
C LEU A 37 -6.13 4.75 17.94
N SER A 38 -6.98 5.71 18.28
CA SER A 38 -6.74 7.13 18.03
C SER A 38 -6.77 7.91 19.35
N PRO A 39 -5.72 7.81 20.18
CA PRO A 39 -5.72 8.43 21.51
C PRO A 39 -5.73 9.96 21.46
N GLN A 40 -5.30 10.56 20.35
CA GLN A 40 -5.35 12.00 20.08
C GLN A 40 -5.65 12.25 18.59
N PRO A 41 -6.12 13.42 18.20
CA PRO A 41 -6.35 13.75 16.80
C PRO A 41 -5.07 13.55 15.95
N GLY A 42 -5.18 12.77 14.89
CA GLY A 42 -4.06 12.46 13.97
C GLY A 42 -3.09 11.37 14.47
N TRP A 43 -3.28 10.84 15.68
CA TRP A 43 -2.52 9.70 16.17
C TRP A 43 -3.21 8.39 15.77
N VAL A 44 -2.42 7.43 15.30
CA VAL A 44 -2.94 6.12 14.88
C VAL A 44 -2.00 5.04 15.40
N GLU A 45 -2.50 4.27 16.36
CA GLU A 45 -1.73 3.26 17.08
C GLU A 45 -2.37 1.87 16.99
N ARG A 46 -1.60 0.84 17.27
CA ARG A 46 -2.08 -0.54 17.38
C ARG A 46 -1.41 -1.26 18.53
N ASP A 47 -2.19 -2.02 19.30
CA ASP A 47 -1.64 -2.90 20.31
C ASP A 47 -0.92 -4.07 19.65
N MET A 48 0.38 -4.22 19.95
CA MET A 48 1.24 -5.23 19.34
C MET A 48 0.90 -6.64 19.81
N THR A 49 0.52 -6.79 21.07
CA THR A 49 0.15 -8.09 21.64
C THR A 49 -1.19 -8.56 21.07
N GLU A 50 -2.16 -7.68 20.98
CA GLU A 50 -3.45 -7.97 20.36
C GLU A 50 -3.27 -8.35 18.88
N LEU A 51 -2.44 -7.61 18.13
CA LEU A 51 -2.15 -7.93 16.74
C LEU A 51 -1.58 -9.34 16.57
N TRP A 52 -0.65 -9.75 17.43
CA TRP A 52 -0.13 -11.10 17.43
C TRP A 52 -1.20 -12.16 17.74
N GLN A 53 -2.05 -11.91 18.73
CA GLN A 53 -3.15 -12.81 19.08
C GLN A 53 -4.15 -12.97 17.92
N GLN A 54 -4.47 -11.87 17.22
CA GLN A 54 -5.32 -11.90 16.03
C GLN A 54 -4.67 -12.65 14.88
N CYS A 55 -3.34 -12.50 14.70
CA CYS A 55 -2.58 -13.27 13.71
C CYS A 55 -2.64 -14.79 13.99
N ALA A 56 -2.39 -15.19 15.22
CA ALA A 56 -2.51 -16.59 15.59
C ALA A 56 -3.95 -17.12 15.41
N SER A 57 -4.95 -16.32 15.76
CA SER A 57 -6.36 -16.66 15.63
C SER A 57 -6.79 -16.85 14.17
N VAL A 58 -6.39 -15.97 13.25
CA VAL A 58 -6.78 -16.10 11.84
C VAL A 58 -6.16 -17.34 11.19
N ILE A 59 -4.92 -17.68 11.55
CA ILE A 59 -4.25 -18.91 11.09
C ILE A 59 -5.00 -20.15 11.62
N SER A 60 -5.25 -20.20 12.93
CA SER A 60 -5.96 -21.31 13.55
C SER A 60 -7.37 -21.52 12.97
N LYS A 61 -8.12 -20.43 12.73
CA LYS A 61 -9.44 -20.47 12.10
C LYS A 61 -9.35 -20.96 10.65
N LEU A 62 -8.36 -20.58 9.89
CA LEU A 62 -8.15 -21.05 8.52
C LEU A 62 -7.90 -22.56 8.49
N LEU A 63 -7.01 -23.07 9.35
CA LEU A 63 -6.73 -24.50 9.45
C LEU A 63 -7.96 -25.30 9.89
N ALA A 64 -8.70 -24.80 10.89
CA ALA A 64 -9.94 -25.42 11.34
C ALA A 64 -11.03 -25.44 10.26
N HIS A 65 -11.19 -24.35 9.51
CA HIS A 65 -12.18 -24.24 8.43
C HIS A 65 -11.89 -25.20 7.28
N THR A 66 -10.62 -25.35 6.90
CA THR A 66 -10.20 -26.20 5.78
C THR A 66 -9.98 -27.66 6.16
N GLY A 67 -9.85 -27.97 7.44
CA GLY A 67 -9.47 -29.30 7.93
C GLY A 67 -8.01 -29.69 7.60
N VAL A 68 -7.20 -28.74 7.12
CA VAL A 68 -5.79 -28.98 6.77
C VAL A 68 -4.96 -29.06 8.06
N ASN A 69 -4.16 -30.10 8.18
CA ASN A 69 -3.24 -30.24 9.29
C ASN A 69 -2.03 -29.30 9.13
N GLY A 70 -1.62 -28.64 10.19
CA GLY A 70 -0.45 -27.74 10.17
C GLY A 70 0.83 -28.35 9.61
N SER A 71 1.01 -29.67 9.71
CA SER A 71 2.16 -30.41 9.15
C SER A 71 2.12 -30.50 7.61
N GLN A 72 1.02 -30.15 6.97
CA GLN A 72 0.89 -30.08 5.50
C GLN A 72 1.29 -28.71 4.95
N ILE A 73 1.51 -27.71 5.82
CA ILE A 73 1.99 -26.38 5.44
C ILE A 73 3.50 -26.45 5.21
N ARG A 74 3.96 -26.14 4.00
CA ARG A 74 5.35 -26.23 3.56
C ARG A 74 6.13 -24.93 3.72
N GLY A 75 5.44 -23.82 3.83
CA GLY A 75 6.03 -22.50 4.02
C GLY A 75 4.98 -21.43 4.26
N LEU A 76 5.41 -20.35 4.88
CA LEU A 76 4.59 -19.20 5.21
C LEU A 76 5.30 -17.92 4.80
N GLY A 77 4.56 -16.98 4.19
CA GLY A 77 4.99 -15.61 3.94
C GLY A 77 4.00 -14.61 4.52
N ILE A 78 4.46 -13.38 4.71
CA ILE A 78 3.64 -12.28 5.24
C ILE A 78 3.75 -11.09 4.30
N SER A 79 2.61 -10.59 3.83
CA SER A 79 2.46 -9.28 3.22
C SER A 79 1.91 -8.32 4.26
N ALA A 80 2.35 -7.09 4.29
CA ALA A 80 1.76 -6.10 5.20
C ALA A 80 1.88 -4.68 4.66
N GLN A 81 1.06 -3.79 5.26
CA GLN A 81 1.19 -2.35 5.07
C GLN A 81 2.61 -1.89 5.35
N GLY A 82 3.10 -0.97 4.53
CA GLY A 82 4.44 -0.42 4.68
C GLY A 82 4.56 0.64 5.76
N LYS A 83 5.81 0.92 6.12
CA LYS A 83 6.18 2.01 7.04
C LYS A 83 5.62 1.78 8.46
N GLY A 84 5.42 2.86 9.22
CA GLY A 84 5.03 2.74 10.64
C GLY A 84 6.23 2.37 11.52
N LEU A 85 5.97 2.10 12.80
CA LEU A 85 7.02 1.86 13.79
C LEU A 85 6.57 0.83 14.82
N PHE A 86 7.25 -0.33 14.87
CA PHE A 86 7.07 -1.41 15.82
C PHE A 86 8.36 -1.57 16.62
N LEU A 87 8.30 -1.32 17.93
CA LEU A 87 9.49 -1.30 18.77
C LEU A 87 9.48 -2.46 19.76
N LEU A 88 10.64 -3.11 19.91
CA LEU A 88 10.92 -4.01 21.03
C LEU A 88 11.91 -3.33 21.99
N ASP A 89 11.79 -3.65 23.28
CA ASP A 89 12.78 -3.25 24.28
C ASP A 89 14.05 -4.15 24.21
N LYS A 90 15.04 -3.84 25.04
CA LYS A 90 16.30 -4.60 25.12
C LYS A 90 16.13 -6.03 25.63
N SER A 91 14.92 -6.40 26.11
CA SER A 91 14.54 -7.76 26.54
C SER A 91 13.57 -8.41 25.56
N ASP A 92 13.48 -7.88 24.34
CA ASP A 92 12.62 -8.38 23.27
C ASP A 92 11.11 -8.36 23.59
N ARG A 93 10.64 -7.41 24.41
CA ARG A 93 9.22 -7.22 24.70
C ARG A 93 8.70 -6.02 23.92
N PRO A 94 7.41 -6.02 23.51
CA PRO A 94 6.80 -4.85 22.88
C PRO A 94 7.02 -3.59 23.72
N LEU A 95 7.62 -2.57 23.12
CA LEU A 95 7.92 -1.29 23.76
C LEU A 95 6.82 -0.27 23.44
N GLY A 96 5.72 -0.39 24.18
CA GLY A 96 4.51 0.40 23.94
C GLY A 96 3.69 -0.10 22.74
N LYS A 97 2.79 0.75 22.26
CA LYS A 97 1.99 0.43 21.08
C LYS A 97 2.77 0.73 19.80
N ALA A 98 2.48 -0.02 18.74
CA ALA A 98 2.96 0.31 17.41
C ALA A 98 2.32 1.61 16.92
N ILE A 99 3.07 2.40 16.15
CA ILE A 99 2.58 3.62 15.51
C ILE A 99 2.44 3.31 14.01
N LEU A 100 1.24 3.52 13.46
CA LEU A 100 0.96 3.14 12.06
C LEU A 100 1.40 4.21 11.06
N SER A 101 1.54 3.83 9.81
CA SER A 101 2.00 4.72 8.73
C SER A 101 1.07 5.91 8.44
N SER A 102 -0.19 5.83 8.82
CA SER A 102 -1.17 6.92 8.70
C SER A 102 -1.10 7.94 9.85
N ASP A 103 -0.24 7.71 10.85
CA ASP A 103 -0.05 8.60 11.99
C ASP A 103 0.56 9.96 11.58
N ARG A 104 0.06 11.03 12.16
CA ARG A 104 0.45 12.40 11.83
C ARG A 104 1.19 13.13 12.94
N ARG A 105 1.54 12.44 14.07
CA ARG A 105 2.21 13.08 15.22
C ARG A 105 3.56 13.72 14.88
N ALA A 106 4.28 13.21 13.88
CA ALA A 106 5.57 13.73 13.45
C ALA A 106 5.47 14.89 12.43
N MET A 107 4.30 15.49 12.23
CA MET A 107 4.08 16.55 11.23
C MET A 107 5.04 17.73 11.40
N GLU A 108 5.22 18.22 12.62
CA GLU A 108 6.12 19.35 12.90
C GLU A 108 7.59 19.01 12.59
N ILE A 109 7.99 17.77 12.85
CA ILE A 109 9.33 17.27 12.53
C ILE A 109 9.55 17.27 11.01
N VAL A 110 8.59 16.72 10.24
CA VAL A 110 8.67 16.69 8.78
C VAL A 110 8.72 18.11 8.22
N GLN A 111 7.90 19.02 8.71
CA GLN A 111 7.90 20.43 8.29
C GLN A 111 9.23 21.13 8.62
N ARG A 112 9.80 20.87 9.81
CA ARG A 112 11.14 21.38 10.18
C ARG A 112 12.22 20.86 9.23
N TRP A 113 12.26 19.56 8.98
CA TRP A 113 13.21 18.96 8.05
C TRP A 113 13.06 19.47 6.60
N GLN A 114 11.83 19.77 6.16
CA GLN A 114 11.60 20.39 4.86
C GLN A 114 12.22 21.80 4.79
N LYS A 115 12.06 22.61 5.86
CA LYS A 115 12.67 23.94 5.95
C LYS A 115 14.19 23.89 5.99
N GLU A 116 14.77 22.86 6.59
CA GLU A 116 16.21 22.59 6.71
C GLU A 116 16.81 21.91 5.46
N ALA A 117 16.02 21.70 4.41
CA ALA A 117 16.42 21.03 3.19
C ALA A 117 16.96 19.59 3.40
N VAL A 118 16.51 18.91 4.46
CA VAL A 118 16.90 17.51 4.72
C VAL A 118 16.46 16.55 3.59
N PRO A 119 15.24 16.67 3.00
CA PRO A 119 14.85 15.82 1.88
C PRO A 119 15.82 15.83 0.71
N GLN A 120 16.43 16.98 0.40
CA GLN A 120 17.40 17.12 -0.68
C GLN A 120 18.70 16.35 -0.43
N LYS A 121 19.05 16.13 0.85
CA LYS A 121 20.20 15.30 1.25
C LYS A 121 19.87 13.81 1.21
N LEU A 122 18.64 13.45 1.63
CA LEU A 122 18.19 12.05 1.72
C LEU A 122 17.90 11.46 0.35
N TYR A 123 17.16 12.18 -0.50
CA TYR A 123 16.59 11.66 -1.74
C TYR A 123 17.62 11.01 -2.69
N PRO A 124 18.82 11.53 -2.91
CA PRO A 124 19.82 10.89 -3.76
C PRO A 124 20.20 9.46 -3.30
N LEU A 125 20.12 9.19 -1.99
CA LEU A 125 20.46 7.90 -1.41
C LEU A 125 19.24 6.98 -1.25
N THR A 126 18.12 7.54 -0.77
CA THR A 126 16.95 6.77 -0.37
C THR A 126 15.88 6.66 -1.44
N ARG A 127 15.85 7.60 -2.39
CA ARG A 127 14.76 7.76 -3.36
C ARG A 127 13.38 7.82 -2.70
N GLN A 128 13.32 8.43 -1.50
CA GLN A 128 12.11 8.61 -0.71
C GLN A 128 11.82 10.09 -0.49
N THR A 129 10.54 10.42 -0.51
CA THR A 129 10.07 11.69 0.09
C THR A 129 9.93 11.51 1.60
N LEU A 130 9.83 12.61 2.36
CA LEU A 130 9.54 12.54 3.79
C LEU A 130 8.03 12.50 4.03
N TRP A 131 7.62 11.57 4.88
CA TRP A 131 6.24 11.41 5.32
C TRP A 131 6.19 11.24 6.85
N THR A 132 5.09 11.65 7.48
CA THR A 132 4.93 11.61 8.95
C THR A 132 4.98 10.20 9.52
N GLY A 133 4.46 9.22 8.79
CA GLY A 133 4.43 7.80 9.17
C GLY A 133 5.67 6.99 8.78
N HIS A 134 6.73 7.63 8.23
CA HIS A 134 8.01 6.94 8.05
C HIS A 134 8.63 6.59 9.40
N PRO A 135 9.28 5.42 9.54
CA PRO A 135 9.96 5.02 10.77
C PRO A 135 10.87 6.11 11.32
N VAL A 136 11.64 6.78 10.45
CA VAL A 136 12.56 7.85 10.86
C VAL A 136 11.88 9.06 11.46
N SER A 137 10.72 9.45 10.91
CA SER A 137 9.95 10.59 11.41
C SER A 137 9.36 10.27 12.79
N LEU A 138 8.84 9.06 12.94
CA LEU A 138 8.28 8.57 14.20
C LEU A 138 9.37 8.36 15.25
N LEU A 139 10.53 7.80 14.90
CA LEU A 139 11.69 7.65 15.80
C LEU A 139 12.18 9.01 16.31
N ARG A 140 12.27 10.01 15.43
CA ARG A 140 12.64 11.36 15.84
C ARG A 140 11.61 11.95 16.80
N TRP A 141 10.32 11.74 16.54
CA TRP A 141 9.27 12.17 17.43
C TRP A 141 9.36 11.48 18.81
N VAL A 142 9.58 10.17 18.85
CA VAL A 142 9.77 9.42 20.11
C VAL A 142 11.00 9.92 20.85
N LYS A 143 12.11 10.21 20.15
CA LYS A 143 13.31 10.79 20.77
C LYS A 143 13.03 12.11 21.46
N GLU A 144 12.28 13.01 20.84
CA GLU A 144 11.99 14.36 21.36
C GLU A 144 10.91 14.37 22.44
N ASN A 145 9.87 13.52 22.33
CA ASN A 145 8.70 13.56 23.20
C ASN A 145 8.66 12.46 24.25
N GLU A 146 9.31 11.30 23.98
CA GLU A 146 9.33 10.12 24.85
C GLU A 146 10.78 9.61 25.07
N PRO A 147 11.73 10.46 25.54
CA PRO A 147 13.16 10.12 25.56
C PRO A 147 13.47 8.88 26.41
N GLN A 148 12.69 8.59 27.44
CA GLN A 148 12.83 7.40 28.24
C GLN A 148 12.47 6.13 27.44
N ARG A 149 11.41 6.19 26.64
CA ARG A 149 11.03 5.12 25.72
C ARG A 149 12.09 4.92 24.64
N TYR A 150 12.58 6.04 24.06
CA TYR A 150 13.64 6.00 23.06
C TYR A 150 14.91 5.30 23.56
N ALA A 151 15.34 5.59 24.79
CA ALA A 151 16.52 4.97 25.41
C ALA A 151 16.38 3.45 25.67
N GLN A 152 15.15 2.92 25.68
CA GLN A 152 14.85 1.51 25.89
C GLN A 152 14.76 0.72 24.58
N ILE A 153 14.82 1.36 23.42
CA ILE A 153 14.71 0.68 22.13
C ILE A 153 15.83 -0.39 22.02
N GLY A 154 15.42 -1.61 21.80
CA GLY A 154 16.28 -2.76 21.54
C GLY A 154 16.19 -3.25 20.09
N SER A 155 15.04 -2.99 19.42
CA SER A 155 14.87 -3.35 18.02
C SER A 155 13.81 -2.45 17.35
N VAL A 156 14.09 -2.06 16.11
CA VAL A 156 13.18 -1.29 15.24
C VAL A 156 12.69 -2.20 14.12
N MET A 157 11.39 -2.34 13.99
CA MET A 157 10.72 -3.21 13.00
C MET A 157 9.54 -2.51 12.35
N MET A 158 9.00 -3.13 11.31
CA MET A 158 7.71 -2.80 10.71
C MET A 158 6.71 -3.94 10.87
N THR A 159 5.52 -3.81 10.34
CA THR A 159 4.38 -4.71 10.65
C THR A 159 4.70 -6.19 10.42
N HIS A 160 5.14 -6.56 9.21
CA HIS A 160 5.38 -7.97 8.89
C HIS A 160 6.65 -8.51 9.55
N ASP A 161 7.66 -7.67 9.79
CA ASP A 161 8.85 -8.06 10.54
C ASP A 161 8.51 -8.45 11.96
N TYR A 162 7.65 -7.68 12.62
CA TYR A 162 7.16 -7.99 13.97
C TYR A 162 6.37 -9.30 14.00
N LEU A 163 5.44 -9.51 13.05
CA LEU A 163 4.66 -10.74 12.98
C LEU A 163 5.53 -11.96 12.69
N ARG A 164 6.51 -11.81 11.78
CA ARG A 164 7.51 -12.85 11.49
C ARG A 164 8.33 -13.18 12.74
N TRP A 165 8.80 -12.17 13.48
CA TRP A 165 9.49 -12.37 14.74
C TRP A 165 8.63 -13.11 15.76
N CYS A 166 7.35 -12.80 15.90
CA CYS A 166 6.42 -13.53 16.78
C CYS A 166 6.30 -15.02 16.40
N LEU A 167 6.36 -15.34 15.12
CA LEU A 167 6.28 -16.71 14.61
C LEU A 167 7.59 -17.49 14.82
N THR A 168 8.74 -16.83 14.63
CA THR A 168 10.05 -17.49 14.49
C THR A 168 11.05 -17.16 15.58
N GLY A 169 10.89 -16.07 16.30
CA GLY A 169 11.90 -15.53 17.22
C GLY A 169 13.10 -14.88 16.52
N VAL A 170 13.15 -14.85 15.18
CA VAL A 170 14.27 -14.31 14.42
C VAL A 170 13.96 -12.88 13.96
N LYS A 171 14.88 -11.95 14.25
CA LYS A 171 14.78 -10.55 13.86
C LYS A 171 15.36 -10.33 12.47
N GLY A 172 14.67 -9.53 11.66
CA GLY A 172 15.09 -9.08 10.34
C GLY A 172 14.16 -7.98 9.86
N CYS A 173 14.61 -7.14 8.95
CA CYS A 173 13.77 -6.17 8.24
C CYS A 173 13.73 -6.55 6.76
N GLU A 174 12.55 -6.80 6.22
CA GLU A 174 12.41 -7.25 4.85
C GLU A 174 12.65 -6.10 3.87
N GLU A 175 13.40 -6.41 2.78
CA GLU A 175 14.01 -5.43 1.90
C GLU A 175 12.99 -4.53 1.19
N SER A 176 11.87 -5.07 0.69
CA SER A 176 10.90 -4.27 -0.07
C SER A 176 10.25 -3.18 0.79
N ASN A 177 10.07 -3.42 2.09
CA ASN A 177 9.51 -2.45 3.02
C ASN A 177 10.58 -1.52 3.63
N ILE A 178 11.72 -2.09 4.10
CA ILE A 178 12.77 -1.26 4.71
C ILE A 178 13.41 -0.29 3.71
N SER A 179 13.44 -0.63 2.42
CA SER A 179 13.94 0.25 1.37
C SER A 179 13.15 1.57 1.27
N GLU A 180 11.91 1.60 1.77
CA GLU A 180 11.07 2.80 1.79
C GLU A 180 11.02 3.53 3.14
N SER A 181 11.94 3.24 4.05
CA SER A 181 11.95 3.77 5.42
C SER A 181 12.72 5.08 5.62
N ASN A 182 13.51 5.51 4.64
CA ASN A 182 14.58 6.52 4.75
C ASN A 182 15.77 6.09 5.63
N LEU A 183 15.93 4.80 5.93
CA LEU A 183 17.10 4.20 6.61
C LEU A 183 18.02 3.45 5.64
N TYR A 184 17.54 3.20 4.43
CA TYR A 184 18.14 2.32 3.45
C TYR A 184 18.70 3.09 2.27
N ASN A 185 19.94 2.77 1.88
CA ASN A 185 20.57 3.32 0.69
C ASN A 185 20.27 2.42 -0.51
N MET A 186 19.50 2.94 -1.47
CA MET A 186 19.03 2.20 -2.65
C MET A 186 20.16 1.69 -3.55
N ALA A 187 21.31 2.38 -3.57
CA ALA A 187 22.45 2.00 -4.40
C ALA A 187 23.26 0.85 -3.79
N THR A 188 23.42 0.84 -2.46
CA THR A 188 24.23 -0.16 -1.75
C THR A 188 23.43 -1.38 -1.29
N GLY A 189 22.10 -1.25 -1.20
CA GLY A 189 21.24 -2.32 -0.67
C GLY A 189 21.36 -2.52 0.85
N GLN A 190 21.78 -1.49 1.59
CA GLN A 190 22.07 -1.60 3.03
C GLN A 190 21.65 -0.34 3.78
N TYR A 191 21.60 -0.43 5.10
CA TYR A 191 21.49 0.76 5.96
C TYR A 191 22.67 1.70 5.71
N ASP A 192 22.42 2.99 5.85
CA ASP A 192 23.47 4.02 5.69
C ASP A 192 23.46 4.93 6.93
N PRO A 193 24.54 4.89 7.77
CA PRO A 193 24.59 5.68 9.00
C PRO A 193 24.52 7.19 8.78
N ARG A 194 24.83 7.68 7.57
CA ARG A 194 24.66 9.10 7.24
C ARG A 194 23.21 9.54 7.30
N LEU A 195 22.26 8.64 6.99
CA LEU A 195 20.83 8.93 7.02
C LEU A 195 20.35 9.18 8.45
N THR A 196 20.75 8.33 9.39
CA THR A 196 20.40 8.47 10.82
C THR A 196 21.10 9.68 11.45
N GLU A 197 22.32 9.99 11.00
CA GLU A 197 23.05 11.20 11.42
C GLU A 197 22.31 12.48 10.98
N TRP A 198 21.96 12.60 9.70
CA TRP A 198 21.24 13.78 9.18
C TRP A 198 19.85 13.95 9.80
N LEU A 199 19.22 12.85 10.20
CA LEU A 199 17.92 12.83 10.87
C LEU A 199 18.03 12.99 12.39
N GLY A 200 19.26 12.96 12.94
CA GLY A 200 19.55 13.13 14.37
C GLY A 200 19.05 11.99 15.24
N ILE A 201 19.14 10.75 14.74
CA ILE A 201 18.69 9.50 15.41
C ILE A 201 19.75 8.39 15.35
N SER A 202 21.04 8.72 15.27
CA SER A 202 22.15 7.73 15.11
C SER A 202 22.21 6.67 16.21
N GLU A 203 21.61 6.92 17.37
CA GLU A 203 21.61 5.95 18.47
C GLU A 203 20.86 4.66 18.13
N ILE A 204 19.97 4.69 17.10
CA ILE A 204 19.20 3.50 16.70
C ILE A 204 19.98 2.56 15.78
N ASP A 205 21.13 2.95 15.25
CA ASP A 205 21.88 2.15 14.26
C ASP A 205 22.17 0.74 14.76
N SER A 206 22.52 0.61 16.05
CA SER A 206 22.76 -0.69 16.68
C SER A 206 21.50 -1.51 16.98
N THR A 207 20.31 -0.95 16.77
CA THR A 207 19.00 -1.57 17.04
C THR A 207 18.28 -1.99 15.76
N LEU A 208 18.86 -1.71 14.60
CA LEU A 208 18.32 -2.10 13.30
C LEU A 208 18.62 -3.58 13.05
N PRO A 209 17.59 -4.43 12.87
CA PRO A 209 17.79 -5.83 12.49
C PRO A 209 18.42 -5.93 11.09
N PRO A 210 19.10 -7.06 10.76
CA PRO A 210 19.66 -7.26 9.43
C PRO A 210 18.57 -7.15 8.34
N VAL A 211 18.95 -6.65 7.17
CA VAL A 211 18.09 -6.66 5.98
C VAL A 211 18.02 -8.09 5.45
N VAL A 212 16.81 -8.54 5.11
CA VAL A 212 16.53 -9.88 4.60
C VAL A 212 15.72 -9.81 3.30
N GLY A 213 15.95 -10.75 2.41
CA GLY A 213 15.25 -10.83 1.13
C GLY A 213 13.81 -11.36 1.26
N SER A 214 12.95 -11.00 0.32
CA SER A 214 11.51 -11.35 0.35
C SER A 214 11.25 -12.87 0.39
N ALA A 215 12.02 -13.67 -0.35
CA ALA A 215 11.91 -15.14 -0.36
C ALA A 215 12.97 -15.84 0.53
N GLU A 216 13.83 -15.10 1.21
CA GLU A 216 14.82 -15.66 2.14
C GLU A 216 14.11 -16.32 3.33
N ILE A 217 14.50 -17.52 3.69
CA ILE A 217 13.99 -18.19 4.89
C ILE A 217 14.56 -17.50 6.12
N CYS A 218 13.70 -16.79 6.85
CA CYS A 218 14.04 -15.98 8.02
C CYS A 218 13.65 -16.65 9.34
N GLY A 219 13.79 -17.96 9.40
CA GLY A 219 13.48 -18.77 10.57
C GLY A 219 12.35 -19.77 10.32
N GLU A 220 12.01 -20.48 11.37
CA GLU A 220 11.01 -21.54 11.37
C GLU A 220 10.00 -21.29 12.49
N ILE A 221 8.77 -21.78 12.32
CA ILE A 221 7.74 -21.71 13.35
C ILE A 221 8.27 -22.34 14.65
N THR A 222 8.28 -21.56 15.73
CA THR A 222 8.68 -22.03 17.06
C THR A 222 7.64 -22.97 17.67
N ALA A 223 8.04 -23.80 18.65
CA ALA A 223 7.10 -24.65 19.40
C ALA A 223 5.98 -23.82 20.09
N GLN A 224 6.32 -22.60 20.57
CA GLN A 224 5.34 -21.69 21.18
C GLN A 224 4.32 -21.18 20.15
N ALA A 225 4.78 -20.73 19.00
CA ALA A 225 3.89 -20.27 17.91
C ALA A 225 3.05 -21.44 17.38
N ALA A 226 3.63 -22.62 17.22
CA ALA A 226 2.91 -23.84 16.79
C ALA A 226 1.72 -24.17 17.72
N ALA A 227 1.93 -24.09 19.03
CA ALA A 227 0.89 -24.40 20.02
C ALA A 227 -0.36 -23.51 19.91
N ILE A 228 -0.22 -22.25 19.45
CA ILE A 228 -1.32 -21.30 19.40
C ILE A 228 -1.89 -21.09 17.98
N THR A 229 -1.08 -21.36 16.94
CA THR A 229 -1.53 -21.22 15.55
C THR A 229 -2.08 -22.51 14.95
N GLY A 230 -1.68 -23.68 15.49
CA GLY A 230 -1.96 -24.98 14.91
C GLY A 230 -1.01 -25.36 13.75
N LEU A 231 -0.03 -24.52 13.41
CA LEU A 231 1.05 -24.84 12.46
C LEU A 231 2.00 -25.87 13.08
N ALA A 232 2.76 -26.56 12.26
CA ALA A 232 3.83 -27.43 12.76
C ALA A 232 5.09 -26.60 13.12
N ALA A 233 5.71 -26.90 14.26
CA ALA A 233 7.03 -26.39 14.56
C ALA A 233 8.02 -26.83 13.47
N GLY A 234 8.95 -25.94 13.09
CA GLY A 234 9.90 -26.19 12.00
C GLY A 234 9.36 -25.82 10.59
N THR A 235 8.12 -25.33 10.47
CA THR A 235 7.64 -24.82 9.18
C THR A 235 8.41 -23.55 8.81
N PRO A 236 9.03 -23.46 7.60
CA PRO A 236 9.79 -22.30 7.17
C PRO A 236 8.92 -21.03 7.02
N VAL A 237 9.45 -19.88 7.46
CA VAL A 237 8.86 -18.57 7.28
C VAL A 237 9.83 -17.69 6.49
N VAL A 238 9.36 -17.12 5.38
CA VAL A 238 10.18 -16.25 4.53
C VAL A 238 10.09 -14.78 4.94
N GLY A 239 10.95 -13.92 4.36
CA GLY A 239 11.00 -12.49 4.60
C GLY A 239 9.65 -11.80 4.47
N GLY A 240 8.93 -12.12 3.43
CA GLY A 240 7.62 -11.53 3.14
C GLY A 240 7.68 -10.40 2.12
N LEU A 241 6.66 -9.55 2.08
CA LEU A 241 6.55 -8.48 1.08
C LEU A 241 5.85 -7.25 1.66
N PHE A 242 6.24 -6.08 1.20
CA PHE A 242 5.39 -4.90 1.29
C PHE A 242 4.12 -5.09 0.43
N ASP A 243 2.94 -4.69 0.92
CA ASP A 243 1.65 -4.94 0.27
C ASP A 243 1.56 -4.37 -1.17
N VAL A 244 2.15 -3.22 -1.44
CA VAL A 244 2.24 -2.63 -2.78
C VAL A 244 3.05 -3.52 -3.72
N VAL A 245 4.16 -4.09 -3.23
CA VAL A 245 5.00 -5.03 -3.98
C VAL A 245 4.24 -6.34 -4.23
N SER A 246 3.57 -6.86 -3.20
CA SER A 246 2.72 -8.06 -3.31
C SER A 246 1.64 -7.87 -4.39
N THR A 247 0.97 -6.73 -4.39
CA THR A 247 -0.08 -6.41 -5.37
C THR A 247 0.47 -6.30 -6.80
N ALA A 248 1.60 -5.62 -6.99
CA ALA A 248 2.25 -5.50 -8.30
C ALA A 248 2.72 -6.86 -8.84
N LEU A 249 3.27 -7.71 -7.95
CA LEU A 249 3.68 -9.07 -8.26
C LEU A 249 2.49 -9.93 -8.73
N CYS A 250 1.39 -9.89 -7.98
CA CYS A 250 0.17 -10.63 -8.31
C CYS A 250 -0.55 -10.08 -9.55
N ALA A 251 -0.44 -8.79 -9.80
CA ALA A 251 -0.90 -8.19 -11.04
C ALA A 251 -0.02 -8.58 -12.25
N GLY A 252 1.09 -9.29 -12.03
CA GLY A 252 1.99 -9.74 -13.10
C GLY A 252 2.69 -8.58 -13.81
N ILE A 253 3.02 -7.50 -13.11
CA ILE A 253 3.78 -6.40 -13.69
C ILE A 253 5.24 -6.81 -13.80
N GLU A 254 5.74 -6.88 -15.04
CA GLU A 254 7.09 -7.37 -15.34
C GLU A 254 7.96 -6.32 -16.05
N ASP A 255 7.33 -5.38 -16.76
CA ASP A 255 8.00 -4.40 -17.61
C ASP A 255 7.48 -2.98 -17.44
N GLU A 256 8.11 -2.05 -18.15
CA GLU A 256 7.78 -0.61 -18.11
C GLU A 256 6.55 -0.24 -18.97
N SER A 257 5.92 -1.17 -19.70
CA SER A 257 4.78 -0.91 -20.59
C SER A 257 3.42 -1.02 -19.89
N THR A 258 3.40 -1.62 -18.71
CA THR A 258 2.18 -1.84 -17.92
C THR A 258 2.34 -1.26 -16.53
N LEU A 259 1.41 -0.42 -16.11
CA LEU A 259 1.33 0.04 -14.72
C LEU A 259 0.28 -0.74 -13.95
N ASN A 260 0.46 -0.80 -12.63
CA ASN A 260 -0.56 -1.29 -11.71
C ASN A 260 -1.28 -0.11 -11.05
N ALA A 261 -2.61 -0.16 -10.97
CA ALA A 261 -3.40 0.79 -10.20
C ALA A 261 -4.21 0.04 -9.14
N VAL A 262 -4.01 0.41 -7.89
CA VAL A 262 -4.84 -0.06 -6.77
C VAL A 262 -5.91 0.98 -6.49
N MET A 263 -7.16 0.59 -6.68
CA MET A 263 -8.33 1.41 -6.34
C MET A 263 -8.95 0.87 -5.04
N GLY A 264 -8.28 1.13 -3.93
CA GLY A 264 -8.76 0.80 -2.58
C GLY A 264 -9.17 2.06 -1.81
N THR A 265 -9.02 2.08 -0.50
CA THR A 265 -9.12 3.31 0.31
C THR A 265 -8.10 4.35 -0.16
N TRP A 266 -6.91 3.90 -0.52
CA TRP A 266 -5.87 4.68 -1.20
C TRP A 266 -5.90 4.44 -2.71
N ALA A 267 -5.56 5.51 -3.45
CA ALA A 267 -5.16 5.42 -4.85
C ALA A 267 -3.65 5.15 -4.90
N VAL A 268 -3.23 4.04 -5.48
CA VAL A 268 -1.81 3.76 -5.70
C VAL A 268 -1.61 3.44 -7.16
N THR A 269 -0.67 4.12 -7.81
CA THR A 269 -0.22 3.77 -9.16
C THR A 269 1.24 3.40 -9.10
N SER A 270 1.60 2.21 -9.56
CA SER A 270 2.97 1.70 -9.51
C SER A 270 3.43 1.11 -10.85
N GLY A 271 4.73 1.14 -11.08
CA GLY A 271 5.40 0.52 -12.22
C GLY A 271 6.73 -0.09 -11.79
N ILE A 272 7.27 -0.99 -12.59
CA ILE A 272 8.54 -1.67 -12.31
C ILE A 272 9.63 -1.07 -13.20
N ALA A 273 10.64 -0.46 -12.57
CA ALA A 273 11.80 0.13 -13.24
C ALA A 273 13.00 -0.81 -13.20
N HIS A 274 13.75 -0.85 -14.30
CA HIS A 274 14.99 -1.61 -14.42
C HIS A 274 16.23 -0.76 -14.15
N GLY A 275 16.30 -0.17 -12.96
CA GLY A 275 17.39 0.67 -12.49
C GLY A 275 16.94 2.03 -11.97
N LEU A 276 17.86 2.69 -11.27
CA LEU A 276 17.69 4.07 -10.80
C LEU A 276 18.13 5.04 -11.89
N ARG A 277 17.42 6.15 -12.05
CA ARG A 277 17.86 7.26 -12.92
C ARG A 277 18.62 8.31 -12.10
N ASP A 278 19.65 8.90 -12.68
CA ASP A 278 20.41 9.97 -12.02
C ASP A 278 19.56 11.23 -11.82
N HIS A 279 18.70 11.52 -12.81
CA HIS A 279 17.80 12.67 -12.80
C HIS A 279 16.36 12.22 -13.05
N GLU A 280 15.45 12.68 -12.21
CA GLU A 280 14.01 12.46 -12.33
C GLU A 280 13.28 13.80 -12.49
N ALA A 281 12.21 13.81 -13.28
CA ALA A 281 11.36 15.00 -13.43
C ALA A 281 10.65 15.37 -12.10
N HIS A 282 10.35 14.36 -11.29
CA HIS A 282 9.71 14.49 -9.99
C HIS A 282 10.42 13.60 -8.96
N PRO A 283 10.32 13.89 -7.67
CA PRO A 283 10.84 13.03 -6.62
C PRO A 283 9.95 11.80 -6.43
N TYR A 284 9.96 10.88 -7.40
CA TYR A 284 9.23 9.61 -7.30
C TYR A 284 9.70 8.79 -6.10
N VAL A 285 8.80 8.01 -5.54
CA VAL A 285 9.11 7.04 -4.48
C VAL A 285 9.51 5.71 -5.11
N TYR A 286 10.71 5.23 -4.77
CA TYR A 286 11.25 3.96 -5.21
C TYR A 286 11.32 2.99 -4.03
N GLY A 287 10.86 1.76 -4.22
CA GLY A 287 11.12 0.63 -3.34
C GLY A 287 11.93 -0.45 -4.05
N ARG A 288 12.58 -1.33 -3.31
CA ARG A 288 13.12 -2.57 -3.88
C ARG A 288 11.96 -3.45 -4.36
N TYR A 289 12.17 -4.09 -5.52
CA TYR A 289 11.26 -5.10 -6.01
C TYR A 289 11.86 -6.50 -5.79
N VAL A 290 11.07 -7.52 -6.05
CA VAL A 290 11.42 -8.92 -5.75
C VAL A 290 12.59 -9.50 -6.55
N ASN A 291 12.96 -8.89 -7.66
CA ASN A 291 14.10 -9.32 -8.50
C ASN A 291 15.24 -8.30 -8.43
N ASP A 292 16.47 -8.80 -8.45
CA ASP A 292 17.66 -7.96 -8.44
C ASP A 292 17.66 -6.96 -9.61
N GLY A 293 18.05 -5.72 -9.31
CA GLY A 293 18.11 -4.63 -10.29
C GLY A 293 16.74 -4.07 -10.68
N GLN A 294 15.66 -4.57 -10.12
CA GLN A 294 14.32 -4.02 -10.30
C GLN A 294 13.88 -3.20 -9.08
N TYR A 295 13.12 -2.17 -9.37
CA TYR A 295 12.57 -1.24 -8.38
C TYR A 295 11.09 -1.02 -8.66
N ILE A 296 10.27 -1.04 -7.61
CA ILE A 296 8.92 -0.53 -7.73
C ILE A 296 8.98 0.99 -7.60
N VAL A 297 8.31 1.68 -8.51
CA VAL A 297 8.13 3.14 -8.47
C VAL A 297 6.66 3.39 -8.27
N HIS A 298 6.27 4.22 -7.31
CA HIS A 298 4.86 4.45 -7.07
C HIS A 298 4.52 5.86 -6.62
N GLU A 299 3.27 6.23 -6.87
CA GLU A 299 2.57 7.41 -6.39
C GLU A 299 1.34 6.95 -5.62
N ALA A 300 1.05 7.58 -4.49
CA ALA A 300 -0.08 7.20 -3.65
C ALA A 300 -0.75 8.40 -2.99
N SER A 301 -2.09 8.33 -2.85
CA SER A 301 -2.87 9.32 -2.10
C SER A 301 -4.16 8.71 -1.53
N PRO A 302 -4.73 9.27 -0.45
CA PRO A 302 -5.96 8.77 0.14
C PRO A 302 -7.21 9.32 -0.60
N THR A 303 -7.26 9.23 -1.93
CA THR A 303 -8.25 9.92 -2.78
C THR A 303 -9.07 8.95 -3.64
N SER A 304 -9.21 7.69 -3.23
CA SER A 304 -9.86 6.66 -4.02
C SER A 304 -11.24 6.23 -3.46
N SER A 305 -11.59 4.95 -3.52
CA SER A 305 -12.94 4.42 -3.28
C SER A 305 -13.50 4.69 -1.89
N GLY A 306 -12.67 4.93 -0.90
CA GLY A 306 -13.12 5.33 0.44
C GLY A 306 -14.02 6.56 0.44
N ASN A 307 -13.88 7.45 -0.55
CA ASN A 307 -14.81 8.57 -0.74
C ASN A 307 -16.23 8.10 -1.06
N LEU A 308 -16.38 7.14 -1.99
CA LEU A 308 -17.68 6.57 -2.32
C LEU A 308 -18.30 5.87 -1.10
N GLU A 309 -17.54 5.05 -0.39
CA GLU A 309 -17.99 4.32 0.79
C GLU A 309 -18.55 5.28 1.86
N TRP A 310 -17.86 6.40 2.10
CA TRP A 310 -18.32 7.40 3.06
C TRP A 310 -19.65 8.05 2.63
N PHE A 311 -19.79 8.44 1.35
CA PHE A 311 -21.01 9.08 0.87
C PHE A 311 -22.20 8.13 0.86
N THR A 312 -22.01 6.87 0.45
CA THR A 312 -23.10 5.89 0.43
C THR A 312 -23.59 5.58 1.84
N ALA A 313 -22.68 5.52 2.83
CA ALA A 313 -23.06 5.38 4.24
C ALA A 313 -23.91 6.55 4.78
N GLN A 314 -23.79 7.76 4.20
CA GLN A 314 -24.62 8.92 4.58
C GLN A 314 -25.99 8.92 3.90
N TRP A 315 -26.13 8.27 2.75
CA TRP A 315 -27.36 8.34 1.91
C TRP A 315 -28.25 7.10 2.04
N GLY A 316 -27.95 6.18 2.95
CA GLY A 316 -28.60 4.89 3.09
C GLY A 316 -27.91 3.81 2.26
N ASP A 317 -28.12 2.56 2.66
CA ASP A 317 -27.43 1.39 2.13
C ASP A 317 -27.79 1.16 0.64
N LEU A 318 -27.01 1.77 -0.25
CA LEU A 318 -27.05 1.51 -1.68
C LEU A 318 -26.15 0.30 -1.97
N SER A 319 -26.69 -0.68 -2.64
CA SER A 319 -25.87 -1.76 -3.18
C SER A 319 -24.95 -1.25 -4.30
N PHE A 320 -23.84 -1.92 -4.50
CA PHE A 320 -22.90 -1.55 -5.55
C PHE A 320 -23.53 -1.63 -6.96
N ASP A 321 -24.46 -2.57 -7.15
CA ASP A 321 -25.23 -2.72 -8.40
C ASP A 321 -26.16 -1.53 -8.65
N GLU A 322 -26.87 -1.03 -7.63
CA GLU A 322 -27.74 0.15 -7.75
C GLU A 322 -26.91 1.40 -8.09
N ILE A 323 -25.74 1.53 -7.51
CA ILE A 323 -24.81 2.64 -7.82
C ILE A 323 -24.37 2.54 -9.28
N ASN A 324 -23.93 1.38 -9.74
CA ASN A 324 -23.49 1.13 -11.11
C ASN A 324 -24.62 1.43 -12.12
N GLN A 325 -25.84 0.98 -11.84
CA GLN A 325 -27.01 1.25 -12.68
C GLN A 325 -27.33 2.75 -12.75
N ALA A 326 -27.28 3.46 -11.61
CA ALA A 326 -27.51 4.89 -11.56
C ALA A 326 -26.49 5.66 -12.40
N VAL A 327 -25.20 5.33 -12.28
CA VAL A 327 -24.12 5.95 -13.06
C VAL A 327 -24.25 5.62 -14.54
N ALA A 328 -24.51 4.36 -14.90
CA ALA A 328 -24.66 3.93 -16.29
C ALA A 328 -25.88 4.54 -17.00
N SER A 329 -26.88 4.99 -16.25
CA SER A 329 -28.08 5.64 -16.81
C SER A 329 -27.84 7.04 -17.36
N LEU A 330 -26.69 7.64 -17.04
CA LEU A 330 -26.34 9.02 -17.43
C LEU A 330 -25.37 9.03 -18.62
N PRO A 331 -25.43 10.07 -19.46
CA PRO A 331 -24.42 10.24 -20.50
C PRO A 331 -23.01 10.36 -19.92
N LYS A 332 -22.02 9.78 -20.60
CA LYS A 332 -20.60 9.86 -20.24
C LYS A 332 -20.14 11.34 -20.30
N ALA A 333 -19.50 11.81 -19.23
CA ALA A 333 -19.10 13.21 -19.06
C ALA A 333 -20.24 14.23 -19.29
N GLY A 334 -21.50 13.84 -19.04
CA GLY A 334 -22.69 14.58 -19.47
C GLY A 334 -23.12 15.74 -18.57
N SER A 335 -22.45 15.96 -17.43
CA SER A 335 -22.77 17.06 -16.50
C SER A 335 -21.54 17.92 -16.20
N ASP A 336 -21.78 19.19 -15.80
CA ASP A 336 -20.74 20.12 -15.33
C ASP A 336 -20.53 20.01 -13.81
N LEU A 337 -21.01 18.93 -13.20
CA LEU A 337 -20.80 18.64 -11.78
C LEU A 337 -19.45 17.97 -11.56
N PHE A 338 -18.65 18.53 -10.67
CA PHE A 338 -17.37 18.00 -10.26
C PHE A 338 -17.40 17.54 -8.81
N PHE A 339 -16.64 16.49 -8.50
CA PHE A 339 -16.38 16.04 -7.16
C PHE A 339 -14.87 16.03 -6.88
N LEU A 340 -14.49 16.60 -5.75
CA LEU A 340 -13.11 16.62 -5.25
C LEU A 340 -12.95 15.52 -4.20
N PRO A 341 -12.23 14.42 -4.48
CA PRO A 341 -12.18 13.24 -3.61
C PRO A 341 -11.16 13.38 -2.47
N PHE A 342 -11.21 14.50 -1.74
CA PHE A 342 -10.18 14.86 -0.76
C PHE A 342 -10.66 14.72 0.69
N LEU A 343 -11.56 13.76 0.95
CA LEU A 343 -12.13 13.52 2.28
C LEU A 343 -11.07 13.11 3.31
N TYR A 344 -10.13 12.27 2.90
CA TYR A 344 -9.08 11.72 3.76
C TYR A 344 -7.71 12.36 3.52
N GLY A 345 -7.61 13.28 2.60
CA GLY A 345 -6.40 13.97 2.19
C GLY A 345 -6.40 14.24 0.69
N SER A 346 -5.43 14.99 0.21
CA SER A 346 -5.39 15.44 -1.18
C SER A 346 -4.03 15.20 -1.82
N ASN A 347 -4.04 14.88 -3.12
CA ASN A 347 -2.87 14.85 -3.99
C ASN A 347 -2.69 16.18 -4.78
N ALA A 348 -3.50 17.19 -4.45
CA ALA A 348 -3.50 18.50 -5.10
C ALA A 348 -3.16 19.67 -4.14
N GLY A 349 -2.59 19.37 -2.98
CA GLY A 349 -2.22 20.35 -1.95
C GLY A 349 -2.85 20.04 -0.60
N LEU A 350 -2.14 20.32 0.49
CA LEU A 350 -2.55 19.96 1.85
C LEU A 350 -3.82 20.67 2.33
N GLU A 351 -4.14 21.81 1.73
CA GLU A 351 -5.31 22.63 2.07
C GLU A 351 -6.58 22.21 1.35
N MET A 352 -6.45 21.40 0.32
CA MET A 352 -7.60 20.98 -0.49
C MET A 352 -8.51 20.04 0.30
N THR A 353 -9.80 20.30 0.21
CA THR A 353 -10.85 19.56 0.92
C THR A 353 -11.86 18.94 -0.03
N CYS A 354 -12.58 17.94 0.45
CA CYS A 354 -13.64 17.27 -0.30
C CYS A 354 -14.83 18.21 -0.54
N GLY A 355 -15.46 18.07 -1.72
CA GLY A 355 -16.68 18.79 -2.02
C GLY A 355 -17.18 18.57 -3.44
N PHE A 356 -18.44 18.97 -3.66
CA PHE A 356 -19.05 19.09 -4.98
C PHE A 356 -18.97 20.53 -5.47
N TYR A 357 -18.67 20.71 -6.74
CA TYR A 357 -18.66 22.00 -7.40
C TYR A 357 -19.53 21.97 -8.66
N GLY A 358 -20.28 23.06 -8.92
CA GLY A 358 -21.15 23.16 -10.08
C GLY A 358 -22.54 22.54 -9.89
N MET A 359 -22.99 22.31 -8.66
CA MET A 359 -24.30 21.75 -8.37
C MET A 359 -25.43 22.68 -8.82
N GLN A 360 -26.43 22.12 -9.50
CA GLN A 360 -27.62 22.79 -9.97
C GLN A 360 -28.89 22.02 -9.58
N ALA A 361 -30.06 22.70 -9.63
CA ALA A 361 -31.32 22.10 -9.20
C ALA A 361 -31.76 20.88 -10.04
N LEU A 362 -31.23 20.71 -11.24
CA LEU A 362 -31.52 19.57 -12.11
C LEU A 362 -30.71 18.30 -11.73
N HIS A 363 -29.66 18.44 -10.93
CA HIS A 363 -28.82 17.31 -10.57
C HIS A 363 -29.56 16.41 -9.58
N THR A 364 -29.51 15.11 -9.85
CA THR A 364 -30.09 14.04 -9.04
C THR A 364 -28.98 13.27 -8.31
N ARG A 365 -29.37 12.34 -7.44
CA ARG A 365 -28.43 11.43 -6.80
C ARG A 365 -27.54 10.68 -7.79
N ALA A 366 -28.08 10.28 -8.95
CA ALA A 366 -27.29 9.64 -10.00
C ALA A 366 -26.13 10.53 -10.50
N HIS A 367 -26.38 11.82 -10.67
CA HIS A 367 -25.35 12.79 -11.06
C HIS A 367 -24.27 12.95 -9.98
N LEU A 368 -24.65 12.92 -8.68
CA LEU A 368 -23.68 12.97 -7.58
C LEU A 368 -22.80 11.70 -7.57
N LEU A 369 -23.39 10.53 -7.76
CA LEU A 369 -22.66 9.26 -7.86
C LEU A 369 -21.71 9.24 -9.07
N GLN A 370 -22.17 9.71 -10.23
CA GLN A 370 -21.32 9.83 -11.43
C GLN A 370 -20.15 10.79 -11.17
N ALA A 371 -20.41 11.95 -10.55
CA ALA A 371 -19.36 12.90 -10.21
C ALA A 371 -18.33 12.32 -9.22
N ILE A 372 -18.75 11.47 -8.26
CA ILE A 372 -17.83 10.75 -7.36
C ILE A 372 -16.96 9.78 -8.17
N TYR A 373 -17.53 8.98 -9.06
CA TYR A 373 -16.78 8.06 -9.92
C TYR A 373 -15.75 8.82 -10.77
N GLU A 374 -16.18 9.88 -11.43
CA GLU A 374 -15.32 10.74 -12.26
C GLU A 374 -14.22 11.41 -11.43
N GLY A 375 -14.56 11.99 -10.28
CA GLY A 375 -13.60 12.68 -9.41
C GLY A 375 -12.49 11.74 -8.89
N VAL A 376 -12.85 10.51 -8.51
CA VAL A 376 -11.86 9.49 -8.12
C VAL A 376 -10.97 9.14 -9.30
N VAL A 377 -11.54 8.90 -10.51
CA VAL A 377 -10.76 8.61 -11.71
C VAL A 377 -9.87 9.79 -12.09
N PHE A 378 -10.34 11.02 -12.02
CA PHE A 378 -9.53 12.22 -12.31
C PHE A 378 -8.38 12.38 -11.31
N SER A 379 -8.60 12.02 -10.05
CA SER A 379 -7.52 12.00 -9.06
C SER A 379 -6.47 10.92 -9.36
N HIS A 380 -6.89 9.73 -9.81
CA HIS A 380 -5.97 8.70 -10.29
C HIS A 380 -5.18 9.16 -11.52
N MET A 381 -5.79 9.95 -12.42
CA MET A 381 -5.09 10.52 -13.58
C MET A 381 -3.93 11.43 -13.19
N THR A 382 -3.98 12.09 -12.04
CA THR A 382 -2.85 12.89 -11.54
C THR A 382 -1.62 12.01 -11.32
N HIS A 383 -1.79 10.86 -10.65
CA HIS A 383 -0.70 9.90 -10.46
C HIS A 383 -0.27 9.25 -11.78
N LEU A 384 -1.24 8.82 -12.59
CA LEU A 384 -0.98 8.18 -13.87
C LEU A 384 -0.17 9.08 -14.82
N ASN A 385 -0.52 10.36 -14.92
CA ASN A 385 0.18 11.31 -15.77
C ASN A 385 1.64 11.49 -15.30
N ARG A 386 1.88 11.63 -14.00
CA ARG A 386 3.24 11.70 -13.46
C ARG A 386 4.01 10.40 -13.73
N MET A 387 3.38 9.25 -13.52
CA MET A 387 4.01 7.95 -13.81
C MET A 387 4.36 7.79 -15.30
N ARG A 388 3.52 8.30 -16.22
CA ARG A 388 3.80 8.29 -17.67
C ARG A 388 4.98 9.17 -18.08
N GLU A 389 5.38 10.15 -17.28
CA GLU A 389 6.63 10.89 -17.53
C GLU A 389 7.86 10.02 -17.22
N ARG A 390 7.74 9.08 -16.27
CA ARG A 390 8.79 8.10 -15.94
C ARG A 390 8.76 6.88 -16.86
N PHE A 391 7.58 6.40 -17.21
CA PHE A 391 7.29 5.21 -18.00
C PHE A 391 6.64 5.63 -19.33
N THR A 392 7.43 5.92 -20.34
CA THR A 392 6.96 6.52 -21.60
C THR A 392 6.20 5.56 -22.52
N ASP A 393 6.41 4.26 -22.37
CA ASP A 393 5.85 3.23 -23.26
C ASP A 393 4.57 2.59 -22.69
N VAL A 394 3.96 3.20 -21.67
CA VAL A 394 2.75 2.68 -21.03
C VAL A 394 1.58 2.58 -21.99
N CYS A 395 1.09 1.37 -22.20
CA CYS A 395 -0.05 1.05 -23.06
C CYS A 395 -1.20 0.34 -22.32
N ALA A 396 -0.96 -0.15 -21.10
CA ALA A 396 -1.95 -0.84 -20.29
C ALA A 396 -1.88 -0.43 -18.81
N LEU A 397 -3.02 -0.56 -18.13
CA LEU A 397 -3.16 -0.37 -16.70
C LEU A 397 -3.84 -1.60 -16.11
N ARG A 398 -3.15 -2.34 -15.25
CA ARG A 398 -3.76 -3.43 -14.47
C ARG A 398 -4.35 -2.88 -13.19
N VAL A 399 -5.64 -3.15 -12.97
CA VAL A 399 -6.39 -2.55 -11.88
C VAL A 399 -6.81 -3.61 -10.88
N THR A 400 -6.59 -3.33 -9.60
CA THR A 400 -6.99 -4.16 -8.46
C THR A 400 -7.74 -3.31 -7.43
N GLY A 401 -8.39 -3.98 -6.47
CA GLY A 401 -9.18 -3.34 -5.42
C GLY A 401 -10.68 -3.42 -5.68
N GLY A 402 -11.51 -3.01 -4.71
CA GLY A 402 -12.97 -3.12 -4.76
C GLY A 402 -13.62 -2.60 -6.04
N PRO A 403 -13.29 -1.39 -6.52
CA PRO A 403 -13.80 -0.85 -7.78
C PRO A 403 -13.53 -1.68 -9.03
N ALA A 404 -12.53 -2.57 -9.02
CA ALA A 404 -12.25 -3.47 -10.14
C ALA A 404 -13.41 -4.43 -10.45
N HIS A 405 -14.35 -4.63 -9.51
CA HIS A 405 -15.58 -5.39 -9.73
C HIS A 405 -16.72 -4.58 -10.42
N SER A 406 -16.49 -3.29 -10.73
CA SER A 406 -17.45 -2.45 -11.44
C SER A 406 -17.04 -2.26 -12.90
N ASP A 407 -17.71 -2.96 -13.81
CA ASP A 407 -17.49 -2.76 -15.26
C ASP A 407 -17.72 -1.29 -15.68
N VAL A 408 -18.70 -0.62 -15.05
CA VAL A 408 -19.00 0.79 -15.31
C VAL A 408 -17.84 1.70 -14.92
N TRP A 409 -17.26 1.47 -13.74
CA TRP A 409 -16.14 2.29 -13.26
C TRP A 409 -14.85 1.98 -14.01
N MET A 410 -14.62 0.71 -14.33
CA MET A 410 -13.43 0.28 -15.10
C MET A 410 -13.51 0.76 -16.55
N GLN A 411 -14.69 0.75 -17.19
CA GLN A 411 -14.86 1.35 -18.51
C GLN A 411 -14.63 2.87 -18.46
N MET A 412 -15.14 3.56 -17.42
CA MET A 412 -14.86 4.98 -17.22
C MET A 412 -13.36 5.25 -17.08
N LEU A 413 -12.62 4.43 -16.32
CA LEU A 413 -11.17 4.56 -16.21
C LEU A 413 -10.46 4.35 -17.55
N ALA A 414 -10.89 3.36 -18.35
CA ALA A 414 -10.38 3.15 -19.71
C ALA A 414 -10.64 4.39 -20.59
N ASP A 415 -11.87 4.88 -20.59
CA ASP A 415 -12.30 6.03 -21.40
C ASP A 415 -11.55 7.32 -20.99
N VAL A 416 -11.35 7.55 -19.69
CA VAL A 416 -10.62 8.72 -19.19
C VAL A 416 -9.13 8.63 -19.48
N SER A 417 -8.50 7.49 -19.20
CA SER A 417 -7.06 7.33 -19.37
C SER A 417 -6.61 7.15 -20.82
N GLY A 418 -7.49 6.65 -21.69
CA GLY A 418 -7.15 6.22 -23.04
C GLY A 418 -6.27 4.96 -23.07
N LEU A 419 -6.18 4.24 -21.96
CA LEU A 419 -5.38 3.02 -21.84
C LEU A 419 -6.27 1.78 -21.83
N ARG A 420 -5.72 0.68 -22.27
CA ARG A 420 -6.29 -0.64 -22.05
C ARG A 420 -6.30 -0.94 -20.56
N ILE A 421 -7.47 -1.27 -19.99
CA ILE A 421 -7.59 -1.71 -18.60
C ILE A 421 -7.61 -3.23 -18.58
N GLU A 422 -6.78 -3.80 -17.74
CA GLU A 422 -6.64 -5.24 -17.51
C GLU A 422 -7.01 -5.56 -16.08
N LEU A 423 -7.93 -6.50 -15.86
CA LEU A 423 -8.41 -6.92 -14.54
C LEU A 423 -7.87 -8.31 -14.22
N PRO A 424 -6.86 -8.44 -13.33
CA PRO A 424 -6.39 -9.73 -12.86
C PRO A 424 -7.49 -10.44 -12.06
N GLN A 425 -7.61 -11.76 -12.21
CA GLN A 425 -8.58 -12.56 -11.44
C GLN A 425 -8.01 -13.05 -10.10
N VAL A 426 -7.23 -12.23 -9.42
CA VAL A 426 -6.72 -12.52 -8.07
C VAL A 426 -7.43 -11.61 -7.09
N GLU A 427 -8.27 -12.17 -6.23
CA GLU A 427 -9.03 -11.37 -5.25
C GLU A 427 -8.16 -10.90 -4.09
N GLU A 428 -7.35 -11.79 -3.51
CA GLU A 428 -6.56 -11.54 -2.30
C GLU A 428 -5.06 -11.43 -2.62
N THR A 429 -4.69 -10.36 -3.32
CA THR A 429 -3.31 -10.14 -3.81
C THR A 429 -2.25 -10.13 -2.69
N GLY A 430 -2.57 -9.63 -1.49
CA GLY A 430 -1.65 -9.64 -0.36
C GLY A 430 -1.33 -11.06 0.11
N CYS A 431 -2.34 -11.89 0.36
CA CYS A 431 -2.16 -13.28 0.77
C CYS A 431 -1.49 -14.11 -0.30
N PHE A 432 -1.92 -13.94 -1.56
CA PHE A 432 -1.36 -14.71 -2.68
C PHE A 432 0.13 -14.39 -2.92
N GLY A 433 0.51 -13.10 -2.93
CA GLY A 433 1.92 -12.71 -3.10
C GLY A 433 2.81 -13.18 -1.95
N ALA A 434 2.30 -13.13 -0.72
CA ALA A 434 3.00 -13.68 0.44
C ALA A 434 3.20 -15.21 0.33
N ALA A 435 2.17 -15.95 -0.09
CA ALA A 435 2.28 -17.39 -0.35
C ALA A 435 3.23 -17.68 -1.53
N LEU A 436 3.25 -16.83 -2.55
CA LEU A 436 4.17 -16.95 -3.68
C LEU A 436 5.62 -16.77 -3.23
N ALA A 437 5.91 -15.79 -2.38
CA ALA A 437 7.23 -15.63 -1.77
C ALA A 437 7.65 -16.88 -0.97
N ALA A 438 6.73 -17.48 -0.22
CA ALA A 438 6.98 -18.73 0.48
C ALA A 438 7.25 -19.91 -0.48
N ARG A 439 6.56 -19.98 -1.63
CA ARG A 439 6.80 -21.00 -2.65
C ARG A 439 8.20 -20.86 -3.30
N VAL A 440 8.63 -19.62 -3.54
CA VAL A 440 10.00 -19.34 -4.03
C VAL A 440 11.02 -19.74 -2.96
N GLY A 441 10.85 -19.28 -1.73
CA GLY A 441 11.79 -19.56 -0.63
C GLY A 441 11.91 -21.04 -0.27
N THR A 442 10.85 -21.83 -0.47
CA THR A 442 10.85 -23.28 -0.23
C THR A 442 11.19 -24.12 -1.47
N GLY A 443 11.63 -23.48 -2.57
CA GLY A 443 12.16 -24.13 -3.75
C GLY A 443 11.12 -24.75 -4.69
N VAL A 444 9.86 -24.32 -4.63
CA VAL A 444 8.85 -24.66 -5.65
C VAL A 444 9.19 -23.98 -6.96
N TYR A 445 9.66 -22.73 -6.88
CA TYR A 445 10.20 -21.96 -7.98
C TYR A 445 11.64 -21.56 -7.66
N ARG A 446 12.47 -21.43 -8.68
CA ARG A 446 13.85 -20.99 -8.55
C ARG A 446 13.96 -19.53 -8.12
N ASP A 447 13.08 -18.71 -8.66
CA ASP A 447 13.02 -17.26 -8.45
C ASP A 447 11.61 -16.71 -8.73
N PHE A 448 11.39 -15.43 -8.45
CA PHE A 448 10.11 -14.78 -8.70
C PHE A 448 9.77 -14.66 -10.20
N ARG A 449 10.76 -14.59 -11.09
CA ARG A 449 10.52 -14.54 -12.54
C ARG A 449 9.92 -15.85 -13.05
N GLU A 450 10.43 -16.99 -12.56
CA GLU A 450 9.85 -18.30 -12.88
C GLU A 450 8.42 -18.40 -12.33
N ALA A 451 8.22 -17.97 -11.07
CA ALA A 451 6.91 -17.95 -10.44
C ALA A 451 5.89 -17.09 -11.22
N GLN A 452 6.28 -15.90 -11.69
CA GLN A 452 5.42 -15.03 -12.47
C GLN A 452 5.03 -15.61 -13.83
N ARG A 453 5.97 -16.31 -14.53
CA ARG A 453 5.67 -16.96 -15.81
C ARG A 453 4.68 -18.11 -15.68
N ASP A 454 4.70 -18.81 -14.54
CA ASP A 454 3.78 -19.91 -14.26
C ASP A 454 2.39 -19.41 -13.84
N LEU A 455 2.28 -18.15 -13.42
CA LEU A 455 1.03 -17.51 -13.06
C LEU A 455 0.25 -17.11 -14.33
N GLN A 456 -0.42 -18.07 -14.96
CA GLN A 456 -1.38 -17.80 -16.03
C GLN A 456 -2.69 -17.28 -15.42
N HIS A 457 -2.73 -16.00 -15.10
CA HIS A 457 -3.97 -15.38 -14.67
C HIS A 457 -4.78 -14.97 -15.90
N PRO A 458 -6.03 -15.43 -16.03
CA PRO A 458 -6.92 -14.89 -17.02
C PRO A 458 -7.17 -13.42 -16.69
N VAL A 459 -6.96 -12.55 -17.67
CA VAL A 459 -7.14 -11.11 -17.56
C VAL A 459 -8.39 -10.72 -18.34
N CYS A 460 -9.37 -10.13 -17.67
CA CYS A 460 -10.44 -9.43 -18.37
C CYS A 460 -9.90 -8.10 -18.89
N THR A 461 -10.20 -7.77 -20.13
CA THR A 461 -9.66 -6.56 -20.80
C THR A 461 -10.78 -5.66 -21.27
N LEU A 462 -10.70 -4.37 -20.91
CA LEU A 462 -11.57 -3.32 -21.40
C LEU A 462 -10.74 -2.36 -22.26
N LEU A 463 -11.27 -2.02 -23.43
CA LEU A 463 -10.67 -1.04 -24.33
C LEU A 463 -11.36 0.32 -24.17
N PRO A 464 -10.62 1.43 -24.32
CA PRO A 464 -11.21 2.76 -24.26
C PRO A 464 -12.14 3.02 -25.45
N ASP A 465 -13.31 3.61 -25.19
CA ASP A 465 -14.13 4.25 -26.21
C ASP A 465 -13.52 5.64 -26.53
N MET A 466 -12.90 5.77 -27.68
CA MET A 466 -12.19 7.00 -28.06
C MET A 466 -13.11 8.20 -28.25
N THR A 467 -14.41 8.00 -28.50
CA THR A 467 -15.39 9.08 -28.52
C THR A 467 -15.63 9.60 -27.10
N ALA A 468 -15.85 8.70 -26.16
CA ALA A 468 -15.96 9.03 -24.75
C ALA A 468 -14.66 9.62 -24.19
N HIS A 469 -13.51 9.09 -24.61
CA HIS A 469 -12.19 9.63 -24.25
C HIS A 469 -12.08 11.12 -24.57
N ALA A 470 -12.46 11.53 -25.78
CA ALA A 470 -12.41 12.94 -26.18
C ALA A 470 -13.33 13.84 -25.33
N LEU A 471 -14.49 13.32 -24.86
CA LEU A 471 -15.39 14.03 -23.94
C LEU A 471 -14.76 14.16 -22.55
N TYR A 472 -14.25 13.05 -22.00
CA TYR A 472 -13.61 13.03 -20.69
C TYR A 472 -12.33 13.86 -20.63
N GLN A 473 -11.54 13.92 -21.70
CA GLN A 473 -10.35 14.77 -21.76
C GLN A 473 -10.71 16.27 -21.66
N ARG A 474 -11.85 16.71 -22.18
CA ARG A 474 -12.35 18.07 -22.00
C ARG A 474 -12.76 18.32 -20.54
N LYS A 475 -13.54 17.40 -19.96
CA LYS A 475 -13.99 17.49 -18.56
C LYS A 475 -12.83 17.42 -17.59
N TYR A 476 -11.83 16.58 -17.86
CA TYR A 476 -10.62 16.48 -17.03
C TYR A 476 -9.80 17.79 -17.04
N ARG A 477 -9.66 18.47 -18.16
CA ARG A 477 -9.04 19.82 -18.18
C ARG A 477 -9.79 20.81 -17.30
N GLN A 478 -11.12 20.84 -17.39
CA GLN A 478 -11.94 21.68 -16.49
C GLN A 478 -11.76 21.33 -15.02
N TYR A 479 -11.60 20.05 -14.70
CA TYR A 479 -11.28 19.60 -13.35
C TYR A 479 -9.90 20.13 -12.90
N GLN A 480 -8.90 20.09 -13.78
CA GLN A 480 -7.56 20.63 -13.48
C GLN A 480 -7.60 22.15 -13.27
N ASP A 481 -8.33 22.88 -14.11
CA ASP A 481 -8.54 24.34 -13.98
C ASP A 481 -9.23 24.67 -12.65
N LEU A 482 -10.22 23.87 -12.24
CA LEU A 482 -10.87 24.01 -10.94
C LEU A 482 -9.91 23.81 -9.77
N ILE A 483 -9.06 22.77 -9.84
CA ILE A 483 -8.02 22.52 -8.83
C ILE A 483 -7.08 23.72 -8.71
N GLU A 484 -6.57 24.22 -9.82
CA GLU A 484 -5.68 25.38 -9.85
C GLU A 484 -6.33 26.64 -9.27
N ALA A 485 -7.58 26.91 -9.61
CA ALA A 485 -8.35 28.03 -9.06
C ALA A 485 -8.50 27.93 -7.52
N LEU A 486 -8.78 26.74 -7.02
CA LEU A 486 -8.92 26.50 -5.58
C LEU A 486 -7.58 26.57 -4.83
N GLN A 487 -6.49 26.10 -5.43
CA GLN A 487 -5.14 26.30 -4.88
C GLN A 487 -4.81 27.79 -4.76
N GLY A 488 -5.10 28.58 -5.79
CA GLY A 488 -4.97 30.03 -5.76
C GLY A 488 -5.83 30.71 -4.70
N TYR A 489 -7.04 30.23 -4.47
CA TYR A 489 -7.91 30.69 -3.39
C TYR A 489 -7.29 30.42 -2.01
N HIS A 490 -6.83 29.21 -1.75
CA HIS A 490 -6.21 28.84 -0.47
C HIS A 490 -4.91 29.62 -0.20
N ALA A 491 -4.10 29.87 -1.21
CA ALA A 491 -2.90 30.69 -1.09
C ALA A 491 -3.24 32.13 -0.61
N ARG A 492 -4.27 32.75 -1.19
CA ARG A 492 -4.71 34.10 -0.78
C ARG A 492 -5.27 34.14 0.65
N ILE A 493 -5.99 33.08 1.08
CA ILE A 493 -6.48 33.03 2.48
C ILE A 493 -5.32 33.02 3.48
N LYS A 494 -4.26 32.25 3.19
CA LYS A 494 -3.06 32.22 4.06
C LYS A 494 -2.39 33.58 4.16
N GLU A 495 -2.30 34.32 3.05
CA GLU A 495 -1.75 35.69 3.06
C GLU A 495 -2.59 36.65 3.90
N HIS A 496 -3.92 36.46 3.98
CA HIS A 496 -4.82 37.30 4.79
C HIS A 496 -4.90 36.90 6.26
N ALA A 497 -4.44 35.69 6.61
CA ALA A 497 -4.43 35.17 7.98
C ALA A 497 -3.13 35.49 8.75
N LEU A 498 -2.13 36.03 8.08
CA LEU A 498 -0.88 36.55 8.63
C LEU A 498 -0.95 38.07 8.82
#